data_ea798b1ecc5320ab4b1b91a0ead8d0c8
#
_entry.id   ea798b1ecc5320ab4b1b91a0ead8d0c8
#
_cell.length_a   1.000
_cell.length_b   1.000
_cell.length_c   1.000
_cell.angle_alpha   90.00
_cell.angle_beta   90.00
_cell.angle_gamma   90.00
#
_symmetry.space_group_name_H-M   'P 1'
#
loop_
_entity.id
_entity.type
_entity.pdbx_description
1 polymer ?
#
loop_
_entity_poly.entity_id
_entity_poly.type
_entity_poly.pdbx_seq_one_letter_code
_entity_poly.pdbx_strand_id
1 'polypeptide(L)'
;MKKRRKRKTWKTFFVLFLLFCGLAWFQSHFQKQNPPPLVKITDPFREAKKYQPYIQAELAKYQLEEHTAVLIALMQQESHGLGGDPMQASESAGLARNTITDPKQSIQAGVKHFQRVLSYGTQKGVDFPTIIQAYNMGAGYIDYVAQHGGKHSEKLAKEFSLLQVKQKPTLYNCGGDKNNFRYPYCYGDFTYSTKVNKNIQLLVDSVPVTNSEKTPSGSF
;
A
#
# COMPACT_ATOMS: atom_id res chain seq x y z
N MET A 1 51.64 19.10 50.81
CA MET A 1 50.15 19.14 50.70
C MET A 1 49.53 18.54 49.44
N LYS A 2 50.30 18.03 48.44
CA LYS A 2 49.76 17.46 47.17
C LYS A 2 49.22 16.02 47.26
N LYS A 3 49.68 15.17 48.19
CA LYS A 3 49.23 13.73 48.31
C LYS A 3 47.81 13.51 48.81
N ARG A 4 47.26 14.41 49.67
CA ARG A 4 45.91 14.26 50.21
C ARG A 4 44.81 14.55 49.19
N ARG A 5 45.06 15.43 48.21
CA ARG A 5 44.08 15.83 47.16
C ARG A 5 43.88 14.69 46.13
N LYS A 6 44.93 13.97 45.73
CA LYS A 6 44.82 12.83 44.79
C LYS A 6 44.07 11.64 45.35
N ARG A 7 44.16 11.36 46.70
CA ARG A 7 43.41 10.29 47.32
C ARG A 7 41.89 10.55 47.39
N LYS A 8 41.48 11.84 47.50
CA LYS A 8 40.09 12.22 47.58
C LYS A 8 39.41 12.11 46.17
N THR A 9 40.11 12.53 45.13
CA THR A 9 39.60 12.39 43.74
C THR A 9 39.51 10.92 43.31
N TRP A 10 40.43 10.05 43.65
CA TRP A 10 40.41 8.61 43.37
C TRP A 10 39.19 7.94 44.04
N LYS A 11 38.92 8.26 45.30
CA LYS A 11 37.72 7.72 46.01
C LYS A 11 36.43 8.14 45.34
N THR A 12 36.36 9.40 44.87
CA THR A 12 35.17 9.87 44.14
C THR A 12 35.01 9.17 42.79
N PHE A 13 36.09 8.96 42.04
CA PHE A 13 36.04 8.19 40.79
C PHE A 13 35.60 6.74 41.03
N PHE A 14 36.10 6.11 42.09
CA PHE A 14 35.76 4.71 42.41
C PHE A 14 34.28 4.57 42.81
N VAL A 15 33.72 5.54 43.56
CA VAL A 15 32.30 5.57 43.92
C VAL A 15 31.43 5.79 42.68
N LEU A 16 31.79 6.71 41.78
CA LEU A 16 31.07 6.95 40.54
C LEU A 16 31.11 5.73 39.60
N PHE A 17 32.24 5.02 39.53
CA PHE A 17 32.37 3.77 38.76
C PHE A 17 31.47 2.67 39.32
N LEU A 18 31.41 2.49 40.65
CA LEU A 18 30.51 1.51 41.27
C LEU A 18 29.03 1.85 41.04
N LEU A 19 28.67 3.14 41.09
CA LEU A 19 27.32 3.59 40.77
C LEU A 19 26.96 3.32 39.30
N PHE A 20 27.91 3.56 38.38
CA PHE A 20 27.71 3.26 36.96
C PHE A 20 27.56 1.75 36.69
N CYS A 21 28.42 0.93 37.32
CA CYS A 21 28.29 -0.53 37.23
C CYS A 21 26.98 -1.05 37.84
N GLY A 22 26.55 -0.47 38.96
CA GLY A 22 25.27 -0.79 39.61
C GLY A 22 24.06 -0.42 38.71
N LEU A 23 24.09 0.75 38.09
CA LEU A 23 23.06 1.17 37.13
C LEU A 23 23.02 0.30 35.88
N ALA A 24 24.20 -0.05 35.32
CA ALA A 24 24.28 -0.94 34.16
C ALA A 24 23.79 -2.37 34.50
N TRP A 25 24.13 -2.88 35.68
CA TRP A 25 23.64 -4.17 36.15
C TRP A 25 22.11 -4.12 36.40
N PHE A 26 21.62 -3.05 37.03
CA PHE A 26 20.18 -2.84 37.24
C PHE A 26 19.41 -2.76 35.93
N GLN A 27 19.89 -1.99 34.95
CA GLN A 27 19.29 -1.92 33.63
C GLN A 27 19.26 -3.29 32.93
N SER A 28 20.40 -4.02 32.96
CA SER A 28 20.47 -5.34 32.33
C SER A 28 19.56 -6.36 33.01
N HIS A 29 19.42 -6.28 34.33
CA HIS A 29 18.54 -7.16 35.09
C HIS A 29 17.06 -6.83 34.88
N PHE A 30 16.73 -5.52 34.82
CA PHE A 30 15.37 -5.06 34.56
C PHE A 30 14.88 -5.38 33.12
N GLN A 31 15.81 -5.31 32.16
CA GLN A 31 15.52 -5.65 30.75
C GLN A 31 15.31 -7.16 30.54
N LYS A 32 15.97 -8.01 31.36
CA LYS A 32 15.72 -9.47 31.35
C LYS A 32 14.37 -9.85 31.96
N GLN A 33 13.88 -9.09 32.94
CA GLN A 33 12.61 -9.38 33.62
C GLN A 33 11.38 -8.85 32.85
N ASN A 34 11.59 -7.80 32.03
CA ASN A 34 10.53 -7.20 31.20
C ASN A 34 11.01 -7.15 29.74
N PRO A 35 11.01 -8.30 29.02
CA PRO A 35 11.28 -8.24 27.58
C PRO A 35 10.25 -7.29 26.94
N PRO A 36 10.68 -6.46 25.98
CA PRO A 36 9.75 -5.59 25.28
C PRO A 36 8.57 -6.43 24.77
N PRO A 37 7.34 -5.94 24.88
CA PRO A 37 6.17 -6.67 24.41
C PRO A 37 6.43 -7.09 22.97
N LEU A 38 6.27 -8.37 22.66
CA LEU A 38 6.33 -8.88 21.29
C LEU A 38 5.30 -8.08 20.48
N VAL A 39 5.79 -7.13 19.72
CA VAL A 39 4.96 -6.43 18.72
C VAL A 39 4.54 -7.52 17.74
N LYS A 40 3.30 -7.99 17.87
CA LYS A 40 2.70 -8.82 16.83
C LYS A 40 2.68 -7.97 15.58
N ILE A 41 3.65 -8.20 14.68
CA ILE A 41 3.61 -7.65 13.34
C ILE A 41 2.42 -8.33 12.67
N THR A 42 1.26 -7.69 12.74
CA THR A 42 0.08 -8.17 12.03
C THR A 42 0.28 -7.83 10.55
N ASP A 43 0.18 -8.84 9.69
CA ASP A 43 0.21 -8.62 8.23
C ASP A 43 -0.88 -7.60 7.85
N PRO A 44 -0.53 -6.42 7.33
CA PRO A 44 -1.51 -5.40 6.99
C PRO A 44 -2.45 -5.85 5.87
N PHE A 45 -2.06 -6.85 5.09
CA PHE A 45 -2.85 -7.42 4.00
C PHE A 45 -3.70 -8.62 4.42
N ARG A 46 -3.72 -8.98 5.70
CA ARG A 46 -4.38 -10.20 6.19
C ARG A 46 -5.82 -10.31 5.70
N GLU A 47 -6.59 -9.23 5.77
CA GLU A 47 -8.01 -9.25 5.38
C GLU A 47 -8.17 -9.34 3.86
N ALA A 48 -7.40 -8.58 3.09
CA ALA A 48 -7.41 -8.66 1.62
C ALA A 48 -6.93 -10.03 1.09
N LYS A 49 -5.90 -10.63 1.72
CA LYS A 49 -5.38 -11.95 1.36
C LYS A 49 -6.40 -13.09 1.55
N LYS A 50 -7.40 -12.95 2.41
CA LYS A 50 -8.48 -13.93 2.55
C LYS A 50 -9.26 -14.14 1.25
N TYR A 51 -9.30 -13.13 0.41
CA TYR A 51 -10.00 -13.17 -0.87
C TYR A 51 -9.14 -13.66 -2.03
N GLN A 52 -7.86 -13.96 -1.81
CA GLN A 52 -6.94 -14.41 -2.87
C GLN A 52 -7.50 -15.55 -3.73
N PRO A 53 -8.08 -16.65 -3.18
CA PRO A 53 -8.62 -17.72 -4.02
C PRO A 53 -9.77 -17.25 -4.92
N TYR A 54 -10.62 -16.34 -4.44
CA TYR A 54 -11.71 -15.78 -5.24
C TYR A 54 -11.20 -14.83 -6.32
N ILE A 55 -10.21 -14.00 -6.00
CA ILE A 55 -9.55 -13.11 -6.97
C ILE A 55 -8.90 -13.92 -8.07
N GLN A 56 -8.16 -14.99 -7.74
CA GLN A 56 -7.52 -15.88 -8.71
C GLN A 56 -8.55 -16.56 -9.62
N ALA A 57 -9.63 -17.08 -9.05
CA ALA A 57 -10.69 -17.73 -9.83
C ALA A 57 -11.39 -16.76 -10.80
N GLU A 58 -11.58 -15.50 -10.41
CA GLU A 58 -12.15 -14.49 -11.31
C GLU A 58 -11.16 -14.03 -12.39
N LEU A 59 -9.88 -13.85 -12.05
CA LEU A 59 -8.81 -13.51 -13.01
C LEU A 59 -8.59 -14.61 -14.04
N ALA A 60 -8.70 -15.89 -13.64
CA ALA A 60 -8.56 -17.05 -14.53
C ALA A 60 -9.55 -17.03 -15.69
N LYS A 61 -10.74 -16.44 -15.52
CA LYS A 61 -11.73 -16.27 -16.60
C LYS A 61 -11.22 -15.39 -17.75
N TYR A 62 -10.19 -14.58 -17.48
CA TYR A 62 -9.57 -13.66 -18.43
C TYR A 62 -8.10 -13.99 -18.72
N GLN A 63 -7.56 -15.10 -18.17
CA GLN A 63 -6.15 -15.50 -18.28
C GLN A 63 -5.21 -14.42 -17.71
N LEU A 64 -5.54 -13.88 -16.53
CA LEU A 64 -4.85 -12.76 -15.87
C LEU A 64 -4.40 -13.10 -14.45
N GLU A 65 -4.18 -14.40 -14.12
CA GLU A 65 -3.85 -14.87 -12.76
C GLU A 65 -2.56 -14.25 -12.22
N GLU A 66 -1.63 -13.87 -13.09
CA GLU A 66 -0.39 -13.16 -12.74
C GLU A 66 -0.64 -11.81 -12.06
N HIS A 67 -1.82 -11.22 -12.26
CA HIS A 67 -2.20 -9.96 -11.60
C HIS A 67 -2.84 -10.14 -10.22
N THR A 68 -2.82 -11.34 -9.63
CA THR A 68 -3.43 -11.60 -8.31
C THR A 68 -2.89 -10.64 -7.23
N ALA A 69 -1.58 -10.44 -7.16
CA ALA A 69 -0.98 -9.51 -6.19
C ALA A 69 -1.44 -8.05 -6.42
N VAL A 70 -1.65 -7.67 -7.67
CA VAL A 70 -2.17 -6.33 -8.04
C VAL A 70 -3.59 -6.15 -7.51
N LEU A 71 -4.47 -7.14 -7.70
CA LEU A 71 -5.86 -7.07 -7.21
C LEU A 71 -5.93 -7.06 -5.68
N ILE A 72 -5.05 -7.80 -4.99
CA ILE A 72 -4.94 -7.73 -3.52
C ILE A 72 -4.48 -6.33 -3.08
N ALA A 73 -3.52 -5.72 -3.79
CA ALA A 73 -3.04 -4.37 -3.50
C ALA A 73 -4.10 -3.30 -3.77
N LEU A 74 -4.90 -3.45 -4.83
CA LEU A 74 -6.07 -2.61 -5.12
C LEU A 74 -7.10 -2.73 -4.00
N MET A 75 -7.51 -3.95 -3.63
CA MET A 75 -8.45 -4.19 -2.53
C MET A 75 -7.95 -3.60 -1.21
N GLN A 76 -6.65 -3.71 -0.93
CA GLN A 76 -6.03 -3.08 0.24
C GLN A 76 -6.18 -1.56 0.21
N GLN A 77 -6.01 -0.93 -0.97
CA GLN A 77 -6.16 0.51 -1.13
C GLN A 77 -7.61 0.96 -1.02
N GLU A 78 -8.56 0.17 -1.52
CA GLU A 78 -9.99 0.51 -1.54
C GLU A 78 -10.66 0.40 -0.17
N SER A 79 -10.38 -0.68 0.56
CA SER A 79 -11.14 -1.02 1.78
C SER A 79 -10.35 -1.76 2.86
N HIS A 80 -9.06 -2.05 2.65
CA HIS A 80 -8.29 -3.00 3.46
C HIS A 80 -8.90 -4.42 3.47
N GLY A 81 -9.69 -4.79 2.46
CA GLY A 81 -10.41 -6.06 2.39
C GLY A 81 -11.64 -6.12 3.30
N LEU A 82 -12.19 -4.98 3.70
CA LEU A 82 -13.31 -4.89 4.64
C LEU A 82 -14.63 -4.55 3.94
N GLY A 83 -15.73 -4.88 4.60
CA GLY A 83 -17.09 -4.55 4.14
C GLY A 83 -17.64 -5.49 3.08
N GLY A 84 -18.82 -5.17 2.57
CA GLY A 84 -19.53 -5.94 1.53
C GLY A 84 -19.05 -5.60 0.11
N ASP A 85 -18.45 -4.43 -0.09
CA ASP A 85 -17.85 -4.02 -1.37
C ASP A 85 -16.34 -3.75 -1.22
N PRO A 86 -15.52 -4.83 -0.96
CA PRO A 86 -14.10 -4.66 -0.69
C PRO A 86 -13.28 -4.11 -1.87
N MET A 87 -13.76 -4.23 -3.10
CA MET A 87 -13.13 -3.65 -4.29
C MET A 87 -13.68 -2.25 -4.64
N GLN A 88 -14.64 -1.71 -3.84
CA GLN A 88 -15.36 -0.46 -4.10
C GLN A 88 -15.86 -0.38 -5.55
N ALA A 89 -16.40 -1.49 -6.04
CA ALA A 89 -16.69 -1.71 -7.45
C ALA A 89 -18.15 -1.38 -7.85
N SER A 90 -18.98 -0.91 -6.92
CA SER A 90 -20.39 -0.58 -7.20
C SER A 90 -20.54 0.38 -8.37
N GLU A 91 -19.83 1.50 -8.38
CA GLU A 91 -19.91 2.52 -9.42
C GLU A 91 -19.39 2.01 -10.77
N SER A 92 -18.32 1.21 -10.77
CA SER A 92 -17.77 0.60 -11.99
C SER A 92 -18.67 -0.48 -12.60
N ALA A 93 -19.58 -1.05 -11.77
CA ALA A 93 -20.64 -1.95 -12.20
C ALA A 93 -21.90 -1.22 -12.70
N GLY A 94 -21.91 0.12 -12.70
CA GLY A 94 -23.07 0.93 -13.08
C GLY A 94 -24.12 1.07 -11.99
N LEU A 95 -23.78 0.74 -10.75
CA LEU A 95 -24.65 0.84 -9.59
C LEU A 95 -24.38 2.13 -8.80
N ALA A 96 -25.27 2.50 -7.91
CA ALA A 96 -25.03 3.56 -6.96
C ALA A 96 -23.89 3.14 -6.00
N ARG A 97 -23.17 4.12 -5.46
CA ARG A 97 -22.06 3.88 -4.53
C ARG A 97 -22.51 3.02 -3.34
N ASN A 98 -21.68 2.06 -2.93
CA ASN A 98 -21.93 1.15 -1.80
C ASN A 98 -23.19 0.28 -1.94
N THR A 99 -23.66 0.01 -3.16
CA THR A 99 -24.82 -0.85 -3.41
C THR A 99 -24.47 -2.33 -3.29
N ILE A 100 -23.26 -2.73 -3.67
CA ILE A 100 -22.80 -4.11 -3.53
C ILE A 100 -22.57 -4.39 -2.04
N THR A 101 -23.16 -5.50 -1.57
CA THR A 101 -23.06 -5.95 -0.17
C THR A 101 -22.49 -7.36 -0.04
N ASP A 102 -22.24 -8.03 -1.16
CA ASP A 102 -21.60 -9.35 -1.23
C ASP A 102 -20.16 -9.21 -1.73
N PRO A 103 -19.15 -9.59 -0.93
CA PRO A 103 -17.74 -9.52 -1.32
C PRO A 103 -17.41 -10.28 -2.62
N LYS A 104 -18.07 -11.39 -2.91
CA LYS A 104 -17.84 -12.13 -4.16
C LYS A 104 -18.32 -11.33 -5.37
N GLN A 105 -19.47 -10.70 -5.26
CA GLN A 105 -20.00 -9.83 -6.31
C GLN A 105 -19.08 -8.60 -6.51
N SER A 106 -18.58 -8.03 -5.41
CA SER A 106 -17.59 -6.95 -5.46
C SER A 106 -16.30 -7.38 -6.20
N ILE A 107 -15.77 -8.58 -5.89
CA ILE A 107 -14.57 -9.11 -6.56
C ILE A 107 -14.83 -9.32 -8.06
N GLN A 108 -15.97 -9.89 -8.44
CA GLN A 108 -16.34 -10.06 -9.85
C GLN A 108 -16.37 -8.72 -10.59
N ALA A 109 -17.01 -7.72 -10.01
CA ALA A 109 -17.10 -6.39 -10.60
C ALA A 109 -15.73 -5.71 -10.66
N GLY A 110 -14.93 -5.78 -9.59
CA GLY A 110 -13.60 -5.21 -9.51
C GLY A 110 -12.60 -5.83 -10.49
N VAL A 111 -12.59 -7.17 -10.61
CA VAL A 111 -11.75 -7.88 -11.60
C VAL A 111 -12.18 -7.52 -13.02
N LYS A 112 -13.47 -7.48 -13.31
CA LYS A 112 -13.98 -7.06 -14.62
C LYS A 112 -13.61 -5.61 -14.94
N HIS A 113 -13.64 -4.71 -13.94
CA HIS A 113 -13.20 -3.33 -14.11
C HIS A 113 -11.70 -3.27 -14.40
N PHE A 114 -10.87 -3.98 -13.62
CA PHE A 114 -9.43 -4.07 -13.86
C PHE A 114 -9.11 -4.60 -15.26
N GLN A 115 -9.74 -5.70 -15.67
CA GLN A 115 -9.55 -6.27 -17.01
C GLN A 115 -9.85 -5.24 -18.12
N ARG A 116 -10.91 -4.46 -17.98
CA ARG A 116 -11.27 -3.42 -18.97
C ARG A 116 -10.21 -2.31 -19.05
N VAL A 117 -9.76 -1.77 -17.90
CA VAL A 117 -8.74 -0.71 -17.92
C VAL A 117 -7.37 -1.24 -18.34
N LEU A 118 -7.03 -2.50 -18.00
CA LEU A 118 -5.81 -3.17 -18.46
C LEU A 118 -5.79 -3.33 -19.97
N SER A 119 -6.84 -3.92 -20.54
CA SER A 119 -6.96 -4.14 -21.98
C SER A 119 -6.93 -2.80 -22.74
N TYR A 120 -7.68 -1.82 -22.27
CA TYR A 120 -7.74 -0.50 -22.91
C TYR A 120 -6.41 0.26 -22.81
N GLY A 121 -5.76 0.24 -21.64
CA GLY A 121 -4.46 0.89 -21.45
C GLY A 121 -3.35 0.23 -22.29
N THR A 122 -3.35 -1.09 -22.39
CA THR A 122 -2.44 -1.84 -23.28
C THR A 122 -2.66 -1.45 -24.74
N GLN A 123 -3.91 -1.39 -25.20
CA GLN A 123 -4.25 -0.95 -26.56
C GLN A 123 -3.79 0.49 -26.84
N LYS A 124 -3.85 1.38 -25.86
CA LYS A 124 -3.42 2.78 -25.98
C LYS A 124 -1.92 2.96 -25.80
N GLY A 125 -1.17 1.92 -25.45
CA GLY A 125 0.29 1.96 -25.25
C GLY A 125 0.73 2.79 -24.05
N VAL A 126 -0.11 2.88 -23.00
CA VAL A 126 0.25 3.59 -21.76
C VAL A 126 0.95 2.65 -20.78
N ASP A 127 1.70 3.21 -19.85
CA ASP A 127 2.40 2.45 -18.81
C ASP A 127 1.45 1.84 -17.75
N PHE A 128 1.92 0.83 -17.05
CA PHE A 128 1.13 0.13 -16.03
C PHE A 128 0.67 1.03 -14.87
N PRO A 129 1.47 2.00 -14.36
CA PRO A 129 1.00 2.98 -13.39
C PRO A 129 -0.20 3.80 -13.87
N THR A 130 -0.31 4.10 -15.18
CA THR A 130 -1.49 4.74 -15.76
C THR A 130 -2.72 3.86 -15.66
N ILE A 131 -2.59 2.55 -15.92
CA ILE A 131 -3.67 1.56 -15.81
C ILE A 131 -4.16 1.47 -14.36
N ILE A 132 -3.25 1.41 -13.40
CA ILE A 132 -3.59 1.44 -11.97
C ILE A 132 -4.32 2.73 -11.60
N GLN A 133 -3.85 3.89 -12.05
CA GLN A 133 -4.51 5.17 -11.78
C GLN A 133 -5.91 5.22 -12.41
N ALA A 134 -6.09 4.62 -13.59
CA ALA A 134 -7.36 4.55 -14.29
C ALA A 134 -8.40 3.67 -13.59
N TYR A 135 -7.98 2.72 -12.75
CA TYR A 135 -8.92 1.98 -11.90
C TYR A 135 -9.73 2.94 -11.02
N ASN A 136 -9.10 4.00 -10.51
CA ASN A 136 -9.72 5.03 -9.68
C ASN A 136 -10.34 6.19 -10.49
N MET A 137 -9.69 6.61 -11.59
CA MET A 137 -10.10 7.78 -12.37
C MET A 137 -10.86 7.44 -13.66
N GLY A 138 -11.05 6.15 -13.94
CA GLY A 138 -11.74 5.68 -15.14
C GLY A 138 -10.90 5.77 -16.42
N ALA A 139 -11.44 5.20 -17.52
CA ALA A 139 -10.75 5.06 -18.81
C ALA A 139 -10.37 6.40 -19.46
N GLY A 140 -11.08 7.48 -19.17
CA GLY A 140 -10.74 8.82 -19.68
C GLY A 140 -9.36 9.29 -19.26
N TYR A 141 -8.83 8.80 -18.12
CA TYR A 141 -7.46 9.09 -17.71
C TYR A 141 -6.43 8.42 -18.64
N ILE A 142 -6.73 7.22 -19.14
CA ILE A 142 -5.89 6.51 -20.12
C ILE A 142 -5.76 7.35 -21.39
N ASP A 143 -6.87 7.85 -21.94
CA ASP A 143 -6.86 8.69 -23.12
C ASP A 143 -6.07 9.98 -22.91
N TYR A 144 -6.24 10.58 -21.72
CA TYR A 144 -5.51 11.79 -21.36
C TYR A 144 -4.00 11.55 -21.32
N VAL A 145 -3.54 10.49 -20.66
CA VAL A 145 -2.12 10.16 -20.54
C VAL A 145 -1.53 9.74 -21.89
N ALA A 146 -2.26 8.99 -22.71
CA ALA A 146 -1.83 8.60 -24.05
C ALA A 146 -1.51 9.84 -24.92
N GLN A 147 -2.30 10.92 -24.80
CA GLN A 147 -2.07 12.19 -25.49
C GLN A 147 -0.91 13.02 -24.90
N HIS A 148 -0.42 12.65 -23.68
CA HIS A 148 0.63 13.36 -22.96
C HIS A 148 1.89 12.51 -22.75
N GLY A 149 2.20 11.61 -23.69
CA GLY A 149 3.45 10.84 -23.69
C GLY A 149 3.35 9.42 -23.10
N GLY A 150 2.15 8.96 -22.75
CA GLY A 150 1.87 7.54 -22.40
C GLY A 150 2.35 7.09 -21.02
N LYS A 151 2.89 7.99 -20.19
CA LYS A 151 3.44 7.68 -18.86
C LYS A 151 2.74 8.44 -17.76
N HIS A 152 2.33 7.72 -16.72
CA HIS A 152 1.71 8.30 -15.54
C HIS A 152 2.65 9.25 -14.78
N SER A 153 2.05 10.30 -14.24
CA SER A 153 2.63 11.11 -13.16
C SER A 153 1.52 11.70 -12.31
N GLU A 154 1.80 11.95 -11.01
CA GLU A 154 0.83 12.64 -10.15
C GLU A 154 0.48 14.04 -10.67
N LYS A 155 1.39 14.68 -11.42
CA LYS A 155 1.13 15.95 -12.11
C LYS A 155 0.01 15.77 -13.14
N LEU A 156 0.10 14.79 -14.03
CA LEU A 156 -0.94 14.50 -15.02
C LEU A 156 -2.26 14.10 -14.36
N ALA A 157 -2.21 13.33 -13.27
CA ALA A 157 -3.40 12.96 -12.52
C ALA A 157 -4.09 14.17 -11.89
N LYS A 158 -3.34 15.13 -11.35
CA LYS A 158 -3.87 16.43 -10.86
C LYS A 158 -4.49 17.25 -11.97
N GLU A 159 -3.81 17.37 -13.10
CA GLU A 159 -4.31 18.13 -14.26
C GLU A 159 -5.61 17.53 -14.79
N PHE A 160 -5.67 16.20 -14.96
CA PHE A 160 -6.89 15.50 -15.35
C PHE A 160 -8.01 15.68 -14.31
N SER A 161 -7.71 15.53 -13.01
CA SER A 161 -8.67 15.79 -11.96
C SER A 161 -9.27 17.18 -12.04
N LEU A 162 -8.44 18.21 -12.26
CA LEU A 162 -8.90 19.60 -12.43
C LEU A 162 -9.82 19.78 -13.65
N LEU A 163 -9.55 19.11 -14.77
CA LEU A 163 -10.43 19.12 -15.94
C LEU A 163 -11.81 18.59 -15.58
N GLN A 164 -11.88 17.45 -14.84
CA GLN A 164 -13.14 16.86 -14.41
C GLN A 164 -13.88 17.76 -13.41
N VAL A 165 -13.17 18.35 -12.45
CA VAL A 165 -13.73 19.32 -11.50
C VAL A 165 -14.33 20.53 -12.22
N LYS A 166 -13.65 21.09 -13.21
CA LYS A 166 -14.16 22.21 -14.02
C LYS A 166 -15.44 21.85 -14.79
N GLN A 167 -15.54 20.61 -15.28
CA GLN A 167 -16.74 20.15 -15.98
C GLN A 167 -17.94 19.93 -15.05
N LYS A 168 -17.71 19.46 -13.81
CA LYS A 168 -18.76 19.12 -12.84
C LYS A 168 -18.39 19.62 -11.43
N PRO A 169 -18.32 20.95 -11.21
CA PRO A 169 -17.80 21.52 -9.95
C PRO A 169 -18.68 21.24 -8.73
N THR A 170 -19.98 21.05 -8.93
CA THR A 170 -20.91 20.70 -7.84
C THR A 170 -20.78 19.25 -7.41
N LEU A 171 -20.38 18.35 -8.33
CA LEU A 171 -20.20 16.92 -8.06
C LEU A 171 -18.82 16.63 -7.47
N TYR A 172 -17.78 17.23 -8.02
CA TYR A 172 -16.38 16.98 -7.62
C TYR A 172 -15.84 18.15 -6.80
N ASN A 173 -16.32 18.28 -5.56
CA ASN A 173 -16.06 19.39 -4.65
C ASN A 173 -15.38 18.97 -3.34
N CYS A 174 -14.86 17.73 -3.24
CA CYS A 174 -14.31 17.16 -2.01
C CYS A 174 -15.27 17.15 -0.81
N GLY A 175 -16.60 17.04 -1.06
CA GLY A 175 -17.63 17.15 -0.02
C GLY A 175 -17.78 18.56 0.57
N GLY A 176 -17.26 19.59 -0.13
CA GLY A 176 -17.21 20.97 0.37
C GLY A 176 -16.04 21.26 1.31
N ASP A 177 -15.22 20.26 1.66
CA ASP A 177 -14.08 20.41 2.56
C ASP A 177 -12.83 20.86 1.79
N LYS A 178 -12.43 22.12 1.98
CA LYS A 178 -11.20 22.70 1.41
C LYS A 178 -9.93 22.24 2.11
N ASN A 179 -10.02 21.60 3.29
CA ASN A 179 -8.87 21.02 4.00
C ASN A 179 -8.60 19.58 3.54
N ASN A 180 -9.46 19.01 2.69
CA ASN A 180 -9.21 17.71 2.09
C ASN A 180 -7.90 17.75 1.31
N PHE A 181 -7.00 16.77 1.53
CA PHE A 181 -5.67 16.74 0.89
C PHE A 181 -5.73 16.75 -0.64
N ARG A 182 -6.85 16.32 -1.24
CA ARG A 182 -7.07 16.36 -2.68
C ARG A 182 -7.46 17.73 -3.21
N TYR A 183 -7.96 18.63 -2.36
CA TYR A 183 -8.43 19.94 -2.85
C TYR A 183 -7.30 20.73 -3.51
N PRO A 184 -7.50 21.32 -4.70
CA PRO A 184 -8.75 21.40 -5.51
C PRO A 184 -8.96 20.23 -6.47
N TYR A 185 -8.18 19.17 -6.42
CA TYR A 185 -8.18 18.00 -7.32
C TYR A 185 -9.20 16.94 -6.86
N CYS A 186 -10.48 17.30 -6.81
CA CYS A 186 -11.52 16.52 -6.13
C CYS A 186 -12.11 15.37 -6.97
N TYR A 187 -11.59 15.11 -8.17
CA TYR A 187 -11.95 13.93 -8.97
C TYR A 187 -10.90 12.84 -8.80
N GLY A 188 -11.31 11.71 -8.23
CA GLY A 188 -10.41 10.61 -7.90
C GLY A 188 -9.35 10.97 -6.85
N ASP A 189 -8.35 10.11 -6.72
CA ASP A 189 -7.15 10.31 -5.88
C ASP A 189 -5.91 10.33 -6.76
N PHE A 190 -5.31 11.48 -6.95
CA PHE A 190 -4.13 11.66 -7.82
C PHE A 190 -2.90 10.88 -7.34
N THR A 191 -2.89 10.40 -6.08
CA THR A 191 -1.81 9.57 -5.52
C THR A 191 -2.13 8.07 -5.54
N TYR A 192 -3.26 7.68 -6.16
CA TYR A 192 -3.76 6.30 -6.11
C TYR A 192 -2.74 5.29 -6.63
N SER A 193 -2.16 5.53 -7.80
CA SER A 193 -1.15 4.65 -8.39
C SER A 193 0.07 4.50 -7.49
N THR A 194 0.57 5.60 -6.90
CA THR A 194 1.70 5.58 -5.94
C THR A 194 1.39 4.69 -4.73
N LYS A 195 0.18 4.81 -4.16
CA LYS A 195 -0.27 4.01 -3.01
C LYS A 195 -0.38 2.53 -3.34
N VAL A 196 -1.01 2.19 -4.47
CA VAL A 196 -1.17 0.81 -4.91
C VAL A 196 0.18 0.17 -5.24
N ASN A 197 1.08 0.87 -5.93
CA ASN A 197 2.42 0.37 -6.21
C ASN A 197 3.22 0.09 -4.94
N LYS A 198 3.10 0.94 -3.92
CA LYS A 198 3.67 0.67 -2.59
C LYS A 198 3.10 -0.62 -1.98
N ASN A 199 1.79 -0.83 -2.08
CA ASN A 199 1.15 -2.05 -1.59
C ASN A 199 1.64 -3.29 -2.35
N ILE A 200 1.84 -3.21 -3.67
CA ILE A 200 2.38 -4.31 -4.49
C ILE A 200 3.79 -4.68 -4.00
N GLN A 201 4.67 -3.70 -3.81
CA GLN A 201 6.02 -3.94 -3.32
C GLN A 201 6.02 -4.60 -1.94
N LEU A 202 5.22 -4.09 -1.00
CA LEU A 202 5.10 -4.68 0.34
C LEU A 202 4.58 -6.12 0.30
N LEU A 203 3.68 -6.45 -0.64
CA LEU A 203 3.20 -7.83 -0.84
C LEU A 203 4.31 -8.75 -1.34
N VAL A 204 5.12 -8.30 -2.30
CA VAL A 204 6.26 -9.06 -2.86
C VAL A 204 7.31 -9.28 -1.78
N ASP A 205 7.68 -8.24 -1.01
CA ASP A 205 8.68 -8.32 0.04
C ASP A 205 8.23 -9.20 1.22
N SER A 206 6.92 -9.37 1.42
CA SER A 206 6.35 -10.21 2.49
C SER A 206 6.32 -11.70 2.14
N VAL A 207 6.62 -12.09 0.90
CA VAL A 207 6.78 -13.49 0.51
C VAL A 207 8.17 -13.96 0.97
N PRO A 208 8.29 -14.96 1.89
CA PRO A 208 9.60 -15.51 2.25
C PRO A 208 10.28 -15.99 0.97
N VAL A 209 11.50 -15.52 0.71
CA VAL A 209 12.35 -16.10 -0.33
C VAL A 209 12.65 -17.53 0.12
N THR A 210 11.86 -18.49 -0.35
CA THR A 210 12.24 -19.90 -0.27
C THR A 210 13.48 -20.03 -1.13
N ASN A 211 14.65 -20.17 -0.50
CA ASN A 211 15.88 -20.55 -1.17
C ASN A 211 15.60 -21.89 -1.89
N SER A 212 15.18 -21.80 -3.15
CA SER A 212 15.14 -22.95 -4.04
C SER A 212 16.59 -23.34 -4.33
N GLU A 213 16.99 -24.45 -3.66
CA GLU A 213 17.98 -25.43 -4.05
C GLU A 213 19.25 -24.93 -4.77
N LYS A 214 20.35 -24.92 -3.99
CA LYS A 214 21.65 -25.27 -4.53
C LYS A 214 21.52 -26.62 -5.23
N THR A 215 21.51 -26.60 -6.55
CA THR A 215 21.77 -27.79 -7.36
C THR A 215 23.17 -28.28 -6.98
N PRO A 216 23.36 -29.55 -6.53
CA PRO A 216 24.70 -30.07 -6.34
C PRO A 216 25.34 -30.20 -7.72
N SER A 217 26.48 -29.55 -7.92
CA SER A 217 27.36 -29.82 -9.04
C SER A 217 27.85 -31.25 -8.94
N GLY A 218 27.18 -32.17 -9.64
CA GLY A 218 27.65 -33.50 -9.91
C GLY A 218 28.70 -33.42 -11.03
N SER A 219 29.95 -33.57 -10.67
CA SER A 219 31.03 -33.93 -11.57
C SER A 219 30.79 -35.33 -12.15
N PHE A 220 30.73 -35.42 -13.47
CA PHE A 220 31.30 -36.54 -14.27
C PHE A 220 31.77 -36.00 -15.61
#